data_65c0fa099853aa981d9d1accc866c40e
#
_entry.id   65c0fa099853aa981d9d1accc866c40e
#
_cell.length_a   1.000
_cell.length_b   1.000
_cell.length_c   1.000
_cell.angle_alpha   90.00
_cell.angle_beta   90.00
_cell.angle_gamma   90.00
#
_symmetry.space_group_name_H-M   'P 1'
#
loop_
_entity.id
_entity.type
_entity.pdbx_description
1 polymer ?
#
loop_
_entity_poly.entity_id
_entity_poly.type
_entity_poly.pdbx_seq_one_letter_code
_entity_poly.pdbx_strand_id
1 'polypeptide(L)'
;MKNLINQRLFWLIVAFACYSINLPAQLSDIKTENGLVSGYKSGEISIFKGIPFAAPPVGDLRWKAPQPLKNWTGVLKCDKFSASPMQRKPVPFMMWTEEFITPPEKLSEDCLYLNIWTPAKSAKDKLPVFVWIYGGGFSSGSAACAVYDGEEMSKKGIIFVSINYRVGVLGFMAHPELSRESGARVSGNYGLLDQVAALDWIKKNIEAFGGDPQKVTIAGQSAGSMSVCALVASPLAKGLFRGAIAQSGGILSSFMKSNLTEAEKSGLTFMEKLKSANITELRQKSAEELIAAGGNFGPVYDGYVIPVDVFAAFKNGQFNDVTMMAGWVDGDGSLMGEQKMTPEKYKQQAIDKYGDKAEEYLKLFPGNTNEQVTASLLELNLMQFAALPAHLWAGFSKNTAYIYQFSHVPVDKPGFPNYGAFHTSEVPFALHTLHLWKRPWREIDFAVEKTMNDFWVNFVKTGNPNGNDLQEWAKYDKSTGRIMEIGDHPKLSPGLHKGEFDFLEGTINNK
;
A
#
# COMPACT_ATOMS: atom_id res chain seq x y z
N MET A 1 -18.92 -55.74 50.76
CA MET A 1 -19.28 -55.27 49.39
C MET A 1 -19.65 -53.76 49.33
N LYS A 2 -20.31 -53.17 50.32
CA LYS A 2 -20.68 -51.73 50.30
C LYS A 2 -19.49 -50.77 50.34
N ASN A 3 -18.37 -51.10 50.99
CA ASN A 3 -17.22 -50.19 51.12
C ASN A 3 -16.32 -50.15 49.87
N LEU A 4 -16.34 -51.16 49.02
CA LEU A 4 -15.57 -51.20 47.78
C LEU A 4 -16.21 -50.39 46.61
N ILE A 5 -17.55 -50.24 46.68
CA ILE A 5 -18.29 -49.45 45.68
C ILE A 5 -18.07 -47.95 45.89
N ASN A 6 -18.04 -47.51 47.14
CA ASN A 6 -17.83 -46.10 47.50
C ASN A 6 -16.39 -45.63 47.20
N GLN A 7 -15.37 -46.49 47.33
CA GLN A 7 -14.00 -46.13 46.98
C GLN A 7 -13.81 -45.98 45.44
N ARG A 8 -14.43 -46.87 44.65
CA ARG A 8 -14.36 -46.77 43.18
C ARG A 8 -15.10 -45.52 42.62
N LEU A 9 -16.21 -45.12 43.24
CA LEU A 9 -16.94 -43.91 42.86
C LEU A 9 -16.16 -42.64 43.23
N PHE A 10 -15.47 -42.65 44.37
CA PHE A 10 -14.62 -41.52 44.80
C PHE A 10 -13.42 -41.29 43.85
N TRP A 11 -12.75 -42.36 43.37
CA TRP A 11 -11.66 -42.26 42.40
C TRP A 11 -12.14 -41.88 41.02
N LEU A 12 -13.34 -42.24 40.60
CA LEU A 12 -13.92 -41.79 39.33
C LEU A 12 -14.27 -40.29 39.35
N ILE A 13 -14.72 -39.75 40.48
CA ILE A 13 -15.02 -38.32 40.62
C ILE A 13 -13.71 -37.51 40.72
N VAL A 14 -12.68 -38.02 41.37
CA VAL A 14 -11.37 -37.35 41.46
C VAL A 14 -10.64 -37.38 40.08
N ALA A 15 -10.79 -38.44 39.29
CA ALA A 15 -10.23 -38.50 37.96
C ALA A 15 -10.93 -37.55 36.95
N PHE A 16 -12.20 -37.18 37.17
CA PHE A 16 -12.92 -36.21 36.34
C PHE A 16 -12.61 -34.75 36.70
N ALA A 17 -12.12 -34.48 37.91
CA ALA A 17 -11.82 -33.12 38.40
C ALA A 17 -10.43 -32.61 37.92
N CYS A 18 -9.59 -33.45 37.30
CA CYS A 18 -8.25 -33.05 36.83
C CYS A 18 -8.11 -32.86 35.32
N TYR A 19 -9.19 -33.02 34.55
CA TYR A 19 -9.20 -32.47 33.20
C TYR A 19 -9.58 -30.99 33.26
N SER A 20 -8.64 -30.16 33.71
CA SER A 20 -8.65 -28.76 33.38
C SER A 20 -8.58 -28.68 31.85
N ILE A 21 -9.72 -28.52 31.21
CA ILE A 21 -9.77 -28.06 29.81
C ILE A 21 -9.03 -26.72 29.83
N ASN A 22 -7.76 -26.73 29.55
CA ASN A 22 -7.03 -25.52 29.15
C ASN A 22 -7.68 -25.06 27.84
N LEU A 23 -8.81 -24.38 27.92
CA LEU A 23 -9.27 -23.53 26.85
C LEU A 23 -8.12 -22.57 26.60
N PRO A 24 -7.58 -22.52 25.39
CA PRO A 24 -6.52 -21.57 25.09
C PRO A 24 -7.00 -20.18 25.51
N ALA A 25 -6.17 -19.47 26.26
CA ALA A 25 -6.47 -18.12 26.73
C ALA A 25 -6.83 -17.27 25.50
N GLN A 26 -8.06 -16.89 25.44
CA GLN A 26 -8.66 -16.17 24.32
C GLN A 26 -8.13 -14.74 24.34
N LEU A 27 -7.64 -14.21 23.21
CA LEU A 27 -7.26 -12.80 23.07
C LEU A 27 -8.53 -11.92 23.24
N SER A 28 -8.89 -11.56 24.48
CA SER A 28 -10.07 -10.75 24.77
C SER A 28 -9.70 -9.27 24.93
N ASP A 29 -8.86 -8.98 25.92
CA ASP A 29 -8.36 -7.64 26.18
C ASP A 29 -6.84 -7.64 26.00
N ILE A 30 -6.36 -6.92 25.02
CA ILE A 30 -4.94 -6.87 24.66
C ILE A 30 -4.31 -5.62 25.25
N LYS A 31 -3.20 -5.82 25.96
CA LYS A 31 -2.41 -4.72 26.49
C LYS A 31 -1.46 -4.21 25.41
N THR A 32 -1.66 -2.98 25.00
CA THR A 32 -0.73 -2.20 24.16
C THR A 32 0.16 -1.29 25.04
N GLU A 33 1.14 -0.65 24.43
CA GLU A 33 2.01 0.32 25.12
C GLU A 33 1.18 1.45 25.79
N ASN A 34 0.03 1.85 25.20
CA ASN A 34 -0.75 3.00 25.66
C ASN A 34 -1.98 2.64 26.52
N GLY A 35 -2.40 1.37 26.54
CA GLY A 35 -3.57 0.94 27.34
C GLY A 35 -4.14 -0.38 26.84
N LEU A 36 -5.28 -0.79 27.43
CA LEU A 36 -5.99 -2.00 27.02
C LEU A 36 -6.92 -1.70 25.83
N VAL A 37 -6.99 -2.65 24.90
CA VAL A 37 -7.92 -2.62 23.78
C VAL A 37 -8.72 -3.92 23.73
N SER A 38 -10.01 -3.84 23.39
CA SER A 38 -10.87 -5.01 23.14
C SER A 38 -11.39 -4.97 21.71
N GLY A 39 -11.41 -6.14 21.06
CA GLY A 39 -12.00 -6.35 19.75
C GLY A 39 -13.22 -7.25 19.81
N TYR A 40 -13.53 -7.85 18.67
CA TYR A 40 -14.59 -8.85 18.54
C TYR A 40 -14.09 -10.05 17.73
N LYS A 41 -14.90 -11.10 17.63
CA LYS A 41 -14.58 -12.29 16.85
C LYS A 41 -15.48 -12.45 15.63
N SER A 42 -14.88 -12.92 14.55
CA SER A 42 -15.56 -13.51 13.39
C SER A 42 -15.01 -14.92 13.21
N GLY A 43 -15.77 -15.93 13.61
CA GLY A 43 -15.25 -17.31 13.66
C GLY A 43 -13.99 -17.43 14.52
N GLU A 44 -12.91 -17.90 13.91
CA GLU A 44 -11.60 -18.06 14.56
C GLU A 44 -10.73 -16.78 14.54
N ILE A 45 -11.14 -15.73 13.84
CA ILE A 45 -10.38 -14.49 13.70
C ILE A 45 -10.79 -13.50 14.79
N SER A 46 -9.80 -12.97 15.51
CA SER A 46 -9.98 -11.82 16.40
C SER A 46 -9.75 -10.53 15.62
N ILE A 47 -10.68 -9.58 15.72
CA ILE A 47 -10.71 -8.37 14.90
C ILE A 47 -10.72 -7.15 15.82
N PHE A 48 -9.80 -6.23 15.58
CA PHE A 48 -9.66 -4.96 16.29
C PHE A 48 -9.66 -3.83 15.26
N LYS A 49 -10.68 -2.98 15.29
CA LYS A 49 -10.85 -1.86 14.36
C LYS A 49 -10.74 -0.53 15.09
N GLY A 50 -10.00 0.43 14.53
CA GLY A 50 -9.89 1.77 15.11
C GLY A 50 -8.95 1.85 16.32
N ILE A 51 -7.81 1.16 16.31
CA ILE A 51 -6.77 1.33 17.32
C ILE A 51 -5.96 2.59 16.98
N PRO A 52 -5.88 3.62 17.87
CA PRO A 52 -5.05 4.79 17.61
C PRO A 52 -3.55 4.43 17.69
N PHE A 53 -2.75 4.97 16.78
CA PHE A 53 -1.29 4.79 16.80
C PHE A 53 -0.52 6.09 17.02
N ALA A 54 -1.18 7.26 16.90
CA ALA A 54 -0.62 8.58 17.17
C ALA A 54 -1.71 9.52 17.68
N ALA A 55 -1.30 10.63 18.32
CA ALA A 55 -2.23 11.66 18.76
C ALA A 55 -2.98 12.29 17.56
N PRO A 56 -4.26 12.68 17.72
CA PRO A 56 -5.04 13.34 16.68
C PRO A 56 -4.31 14.55 16.09
N PRO A 57 -4.07 14.63 14.78
CA PRO A 57 -3.34 15.72 14.14
C PRO A 57 -4.23 16.93 13.87
N VAL A 58 -4.89 17.43 14.90
CA VAL A 58 -5.90 18.51 14.86
C VAL A 58 -5.38 19.82 15.47
N GLY A 59 -5.96 20.96 15.09
CA GLY A 59 -5.60 22.26 15.64
C GLY A 59 -4.11 22.58 15.46
N ASP A 60 -3.40 22.82 16.55
CA ASP A 60 -1.95 23.13 16.53
C ASP A 60 -1.08 21.97 16.06
N LEU A 61 -1.61 20.75 16.01
CA LEU A 61 -0.91 19.57 15.48
C LEU A 61 -1.14 19.36 13.98
N ARG A 62 -2.03 20.14 13.34
CA ARG A 62 -2.18 20.13 11.88
C ARG A 62 -0.85 20.54 11.23
N TRP A 63 -0.42 19.79 10.21
CA TRP A 63 0.89 19.92 9.54
C TRP A 63 2.09 19.83 10.48
N LYS A 64 2.00 18.94 11.47
CA LYS A 64 3.14 18.47 12.26
C LYS A 64 3.35 16.97 12.09
N ALA A 65 4.55 16.50 12.36
CA ALA A 65 4.84 15.09 12.47
C ALA A 65 3.90 14.44 13.50
N PRO A 66 3.53 13.15 13.33
CA PRO A 66 2.70 12.44 14.32
C PRO A 66 3.28 12.56 15.72
N GLN A 67 2.44 12.84 16.70
CA GLN A 67 2.84 12.98 18.09
C GLN A 67 2.49 11.72 18.89
N PRO A 68 3.24 11.40 19.95
CA PRO A 68 2.94 10.26 20.81
C PRO A 68 1.54 10.29 21.39
N LEU A 69 0.91 9.12 21.50
CA LEU A 69 -0.36 8.96 22.19
C LEU A 69 -0.22 9.20 23.69
N LYS A 70 -1.28 9.77 24.28
CA LYS A 70 -1.47 9.72 25.74
C LYS A 70 -1.98 8.33 26.13
N ASN A 71 -1.50 7.82 27.26
CA ASN A 71 -2.00 6.60 27.82
C ASN A 71 -3.45 6.79 28.28
N TRP A 72 -4.27 5.75 28.12
CA TRP A 72 -5.66 5.73 28.60
C TRP A 72 -5.85 4.71 29.72
N THR A 73 -6.87 4.95 30.53
CA THR A 73 -7.33 4.03 31.58
C THR A 73 -8.55 3.25 31.10
N GLY A 74 -8.76 2.04 31.62
CA GLY A 74 -9.84 1.17 31.20
C GLY A 74 -9.54 0.50 29.85
N VAL A 75 -10.59 -0.04 29.22
CA VAL A 75 -10.51 -0.80 27.97
C VAL A 75 -11.11 0.01 26.84
N LEU A 76 -10.30 0.33 25.81
CA LEU A 76 -10.75 0.96 24.59
C LEU A 76 -11.43 -0.09 23.70
N LYS A 77 -12.70 0.12 23.36
CA LYS A 77 -13.42 -0.72 22.40
C LYS A 77 -12.97 -0.45 20.98
N CYS A 78 -12.41 -1.47 20.34
CA CYS A 78 -11.95 -1.46 18.96
C CYS A 78 -12.82 -2.39 18.10
N ASP A 79 -14.12 -2.12 18.07
CA ASP A 79 -15.15 -2.94 17.41
C ASP A 79 -15.68 -2.35 16.08
N LYS A 80 -15.21 -1.17 15.68
CA LYS A 80 -15.59 -0.47 14.44
C LYS A 80 -14.46 0.39 13.91
N PHE A 81 -14.46 0.62 12.60
CA PHE A 81 -13.51 1.52 11.97
C PHE A 81 -13.59 2.93 12.59
N SER A 82 -12.42 3.57 12.70
CA SER A 82 -12.32 5.00 13.00
C SER A 82 -12.84 5.87 11.85
N ALA A 83 -12.80 7.18 12.02
CA ALA A 83 -13.01 8.10 10.91
C ALA A 83 -11.93 7.89 9.83
N SER A 84 -12.33 8.02 8.57
CA SER A 84 -11.42 8.09 7.43
C SER A 84 -10.73 9.45 7.38
N PRO A 85 -9.53 9.55 6.78
CA PRO A 85 -8.84 10.82 6.62
C PRO A 85 -9.71 11.85 5.91
N MET A 86 -9.61 13.10 6.37
CA MET A 86 -10.34 14.21 5.79
C MET A 86 -9.93 14.43 4.33
N GLN A 87 -10.90 14.38 3.41
CA GLN A 87 -10.74 14.40 1.97
C GLN A 87 -12.01 14.91 1.29
N ARG A 88 -12.02 15.09 -0.03
CA ARG A 88 -13.25 15.38 -0.76
C ARG A 88 -14.27 14.25 -0.53
N LYS A 89 -15.56 14.59 -0.56
CA LYS A 89 -16.63 13.60 -0.42
C LYS A 89 -16.42 12.46 -1.41
N PRO A 90 -16.27 11.22 -0.91
CA PRO A 90 -16.06 10.06 -1.79
C PRO A 90 -17.31 9.78 -2.64
N VAL A 91 -17.10 9.53 -3.92
CA VAL A 91 -18.14 9.10 -4.86
C VAL A 91 -17.53 8.07 -5.81
N PRO A 92 -18.28 7.02 -6.22
CA PRO A 92 -17.84 6.11 -7.27
C PRO A 92 -17.61 6.84 -8.59
N PHE A 93 -16.57 6.43 -9.32
CA PHE A 93 -16.26 7.01 -10.63
C PHE A 93 -15.50 6.01 -11.51
N MET A 94 -15.73 6.03 -12.80
CA MET A 94 -15.11 5.14 -13.78
C MET A 94 -15.18 3.65 -13.33
N MET A 95 -14.06 2.97 -13.24
CA MET A 95 -13.92 1.58 -12.79
C MET A 95 -14.09 1.38 -11.29
N TRP A 96 -13.91 2.42 -10.48
CA TRP A 96 -13.96 2.32 -9.02
C TRP A 96 -15.40 2.44 -8.51
N THR A 97 -15.96 1.30 -8.14
CA THR A 97 -17.27 1.19 -7.51
C THR A 97 -17.17 1.43 -5.99
N GLU A 98 -18.31 1.44 -5.30
CA GLU A 98 -18.41 1.76 -3.87
C GLU A 98 -17.46 0.95 -2.98
N GLU A 99 -17.09 -0.26 -3.39
CA GLU A 99 -16.24 -1.16 -2.61
C GLU A 99 -14.76 -0.73 -2.58
N PHE A 100 -14.33 0.06 -3.59
CA PHE A 100 -12.96 0.58 -3.71
C PHE A 100 -12.76 1.95 -3.09
N ILE A 101 -13.83 2.68 -2.82
CA ILE A 101 -13.74 4.06 -2.35
C ILE A 101 -13.94 4.16 -0.84
N THR A 102 -13.43 5.23 -0.27
CA THR A 102 -13.62 5.57 1.14
C THR A 102 -15.09 5.57 1.53
N PRO A 103 -15.50 4.85 2.60
CA PRO A 103 -16.85 4.96 3.12
C PRO A 103 -17.20 6.43 3.46
N PRO A 104 -18.41 6.91 3.10
CA PRO A 104 -18.74 8.34 3.21
C PRO A 104 -19.02 8.80 4.65
N GLU A 105 -19.11 7.88 5.61
CA GLU A 105 -19.69 8.14 6.94
C GLU A 105 -18.66 8.76 7.82
N LYS A 106 -18.01 9.37 8.14
CA LYS A 106 -17.02 9.95 9.07
C LYS A 106 -15.68 10.23 8.40
N LEU A 107 -15.59 11.40 7.84
CA LEU A 107 -14.31 12.01 7.51
C LEU A 107 -13.85 12.88 8.69
N SER A 108 -12.59 12.81 9.07
CA SER A 108 -12.02 13.61 10.17
C SER A 108 -10.51 13.82 9.98
N GLU A 109 -10.00 14.89 10.53
CA GLU A 109 -8.55 15.05 10.74
C GLU A 109 -8.03 14.09 11.82
N ASP A 110 -8.88 13.74 12.81
CA ASP A 110 -8.58 12.67 13.78
C ASP A 110 -8.77 11.30 13.09
N CYS A 111 -7.73 10.86 12.39
CA CYS A 111 -7.76 9.69 11.50
C CYS A 111 -6.57 8.73 11.68
N LEU A 112 -5.65 8.97 12.61
CA LEU A 112 -4.43 8.17 12.75
C LEU A 112 -4.69 6.88 13.54
N TYR A 113 -5.34 5.94 12.87
CA TYR A 113 -5.79 4.66 13.42
C TYR A 113 -5.41 3.51 12.50
N LEU A 114 -5.28 2.31 13.08
CA LEU A 114 -5.07 1.07 12.36
C LEU A 114 -6.09 0.01 12.76
N ASN A 115 -6.18 -1.05 11.96
CA ASN A 115 -7.07 -2.18 12.19
C ASN A 115 -6.26 -3.47 12.09
N ILE A 116 -6.61 -4.48 12.90
CA ILE A 116 -5.90 -5.75 12.99
C ILE A 116 -6.90 -6.90 12.90
N TRP A 117 -6.60 -7.87 12.03
CA TRP A 117 -7.24 -9.18 11.98
C TRP A 117 -6.18 -10.24 12.30
N THR A 118 -6.43 -11.07 13.31
CA THR A 118 -5.46 -12.06 13.75
C THR A 118 -6.10 -13.43 14.02
N PRO A 119 -5.55 -14.53 13.48
CA PRO A 119 -5.93 -15.88 13.80
C PRO A 119 -5.23 -16.40 15.06
N ALA A 120 -4.33 -15.60 15.65
CA ALA A 120 -3.53 -16.02 16.79
C ALA A 120 -4.39 -16.43 18.00
N LYS A 121 -3.97 -17.46 18.68
CA LYS A 121 -4.57 -17.93 19.93
C LYS A 121 -3.83 -17.38 21.14
N SER A 122 -2.58 -16.94 20.95
CA SER A 122 -1.73 -16.38 22.01
C SER A 122 -0.68 -15.42 21.45
N ALA A 123 -0.12 -14.57 22.31
CA ALA A 123 1.02 -13.72 21.97
C ALA A 123 2.30 -14.50 21.56
N LYS A 124 2.35 -15.82 21.85
CA LYS A 124 3.51 -16.67 21.54
C LYS A 124 3.51 -17.24 20.12
N ASP A 125 2.43 -17.06 19.36
CA ASP A 125 2.26 -17.69 18.04
C ASP A 125 3.23 -17.14 16.99
N LYS A 126 3.71 -15.89 17.15
CA LYS A 126 4.76 -15.26 16.31
C LYS A 126 4.45 -15.34 14.82
N LEU A 127 3.20 -15.05 14.47
CA LEU A 127 2.72 -15.07 13.09
C LEU A 127 3.33 -13.97 12.24
N PRO A 128 3.50 -14.19 10.92
CA PRO A 128 3.89 -13.14 9.99
C PRO A 128 2.81 -12.06 9.92
N VAL A 129 3.25 -10.83 9.67
CA VAL A 129 2.39 -9.63 9.65
C VAL A 129 2.40 -9.02 8.25
N PHE A 130 1.22 -8.81 7.70
CA PHE A 130 1.00 -8.09 6.45
C PHE A 130 0.39 -6.73 6.76
N VAL A 131 1.04 -5.64 6.32
CA VAL A 131 0.58 -4.27 6.56
C VAL A 131 0.16 -3.66 5.23
N TRP A 132 -1.13 -3.36 5.09
CA TRP A 132 -1.71 -2.76 3.90
C TRP A 132 -1.74 -1.23 3.98
N ILE A 133 -1.21 -0.59 2.93
CA ILE A 133 -1.20 0.87 2.72
C ILE A 133 -2.03 1.16 1.46
N TYR A 134 -3.16 1.83 1.63
CA TYR A 134 -4.07 2.10 0.53
C TYR A 134 -3.54 3.14 -0.45
N GLY A 135 -4.07 3.12 -1.69
CA GLY A 135 -3.83 4.11 -2.73
C GLY A 135 -4.82 5.29 -2.68
N GLY A 136 -4.99 5.95 -3.83
CA GLY A 136 -5.89 7.11 -3.97
C GLY A 136 -5.15 8.42 -4.29
N GLY A 137 -4.00 8.34 -4.98
CA GLY A 137 -3.24 9.47 -5.48
C GLY A 137 -2.75 10.43 -4.40
N PHE A 138 -2.51 9.94 -3.19
CA PHE A 138 -2.19 10.73 -2.00
C PHE A 138 -3.25 11.78 -1.63
N SER A 139 -4.36 11.84 -2.32
CA SER A 139 -5.43 12.83 -2.13
C SER A 139 -6.69 12.27 -1.49
N SER A 140 -6.85 10.96 -1.49
CA SER A 140 -8.00 10.23 -0.96
C SER A 140 -7.61 8.83 -0.50
N GLY A 141 -8.57 8.11 0.11
CA GLY A 141 -8.42 6.73 0.52
C GLY A 141 -8.73 6.49 2.00
N SER A 142 -8.88 5.23 2.37
CA SER A 142 -9.15 4.80 3.74
C SER A 142 -8.80 3.34 3.93
N ALA A 143 -8.32 2.99 5.11
CA ALA A 143 -8.16 1.61 5.56
C ALA A 143 -9.50 0.88 5.76
N ALA A 144 -10.64 1.57 5.65
CA ALA A 144 -11.98 1.04 5.83
C ALA A 144 -12.69 0.69 4.51
N CYS A 145 -12.03 0.83 3.34
CA CYS A 145 -12.62 0.39 2.07
C CYS A 145 -12.92 -1.12 2.12
N ALA A 146 -14.07 -1.52 1.58
CA ALA A 146 -14.56 -2.89 1.72
C ALA A 146 -13.57 -3.93 1.15
N VAL A 147 -12.95 -3.65 0.01
CA VAL A 147 -11.97 -4.56 -0.63
C VAL A 147 -10.65 -4.70 0.16
N TYR A 148 -10.46 -3.97 1.26
CA TYR A 148 -9.28 -4.05 2.13
C TYR A 148 -9.57 -4.80 3.44
N ASP A 149 -10.66 -5.56 3.52
CA ASP A 149 -10.92 -6.42 4.68
C ASP A 149 -9.87 -7.51 4.80
N GLY A 150 -9.38 -7.72 6.01
CA GLY A 150 -8.25 -8.63 6.27
C GLY A 150 -8.66 -10.03 6.74
N GLU A 151 -9.97 -10.35 6.82
CA GLU A 151 -10.42 -11.60 7.43
C GLU A 151 -9.94 -12.83 6.65
N GLU A 152 -10.11 -12.84 5.32
CA GLU A 152 -9.73 -14.00 4.49
C GLU A 152 -8.21 -14.20 4.45
N MET A 153 -7.43 -13.12 4.36
CA MET A 153 -5.98 -13.18 4.49
C MET A 153 -5.55 -13.78 5.84
N SER A 154 -6.23 -13.38 6.92
CA SER A 154 -5.92 -13.88 8.26
C SER A 154 -6.27 -15.35 8.44
N LYS A 155 -7.30 -15.87 7.80
CA LYS A 155 -7.62 -17.31 7.78
C LYS A 155 -6.49 -18.15 7.17
N LYS A 156 -5.59 -17.56 6.39
CA LYS A 156 -4.39 -18.20 5.84
C LYS A 156 -3.20 -18.25 6.83
N GLY A 157 -3.39 -17.83 8.09
CA GLY A 157 -2.37 -17.93 9.16
C GLY A 157 -1.36 -16.78 9.16
N ILE A 158 -1.77 -15.59 8.77
CA ILE A 158 -1.01 -14.34 8.89
C ILE A 158 -1.84 -13.32 9.67
N ILE A 159 -1.20 -12.30 10.23
CA ILE A 159 -1.89 -11.13 10.77
C ILE A 159 -2.01 -10.10 9.68
N PHE A 160 -3.22 -9.63 9.43
CA PHE A 160 -3.47 -8.52 8.51
C PHE A 160 -3.64 -7.22 9.31
N VAL A 161 -2.97 -6.16 8.87
CA VAL A 161 -3.08 -4.83 9.44
C VAL A 161 -3.36 -3.84 8.31
N SER A 162 -4.38 -2.99 8.45
CA SER A 162 -4.58 -1.84 7.56
C SER A 162 -4.38 -0.54 8.33
N ILE A 163 -3.73 0.44 7.73
CA ILE A 163 -3.38 1.71 8.39
C ILE A 163 -4.00 2.90 7.66
N ASN A 164 -4.51 3.88 8.42
CA ASN A 164 -4.83 5.19 7.89
C ASN A 164 -3.59 6.10 7.92
N TYR A 165 -3.55 7.08 7.01
CA TYR A 165 -2.58 8.16 7.00
C TYR A 165 -3.23 9.42 6.42
N ARG A 166 -2.74 10.62 6.77
CA ARG A 166 -3.25 11.89 6.24
C ARG A 166 -3.03 12.00 4.74
N VAL A 167 -4.02 12.53 4.03
CA VAL A 167 -4.02 12.68 2.57
C VAL A 167 -4.23 14.13 2.15
N GLY A 168 -3.99 14.43 0.88
CA GLY A 168 -4.18 15.74 0.28
C GLY A 168 -3.40 16.86 0.98
N VAL A 169 -3.98 18.03 1.04
CA VAL A 169 -3.38 19.19 1.67
C VAL A 169 -3.01 18.98 3.15
N LEU A 170 -3.79 18.16 3.86
CA LEU A 170 -3.55 17.87 5.28
C LEU A 170 -2.38 16.89 5.50
N GLY A 171 -2.08 16.06 4.50
CA GLY A 171 -0.99 15.09 4.55
C GLY A 171 0.29 15.51 3.85
N PHE A 172 0.21 16.43 2.86
CA PHE A 172 1.33 16.66 1.95
C PHE A 172 1.62 18.11 1.59
N MET A 173 1.02 19.10 2.25
CA MET A 173 1.34 20.50 2.01
C MET A 173 2.70 20.88 2.61
N ALA A 174 3.66 21.28 1.77
CA ALA A 174 4.89 21.94 2.20
C ALA A 174 4.72 23.44 2.20
N HIS A 175 5.40 24.13 3.13
CA HIS A 175 5.41 25.60 3.21
C HIS A 175 6.67 26.07 3.95
N PRO A 176 7.32 27.21 3.59
CA PRO A 176 8.54 27.66 4.24
C PRO A 176 8.39 27.89 5.76
N GLU A 177 7.24 28.35 6.24
CA GLU A 177 6.98 28.49 7.67
C GLU A 177 6.88 27.14 8.37
N LEU A 178 6.23 26.14 7.75
CA LEU A 178 6.14 24.79 8.27
C LEU A 178 7.53 24.13 8.35
N SER A 179 8.36 24.34 7.32
CA SER A 179 9.75 23.85 7.33
C SER A 179 10.58 24.52 8.43
N ARG A 180 10.38 25.82 8.70
CA ARG A 180 11.04 26.52 9.81
C ARG A 180 10.59 26.02 11.19
N GLU A 181 9.30 25.68 11.36
CA GLU A 181 8.77 25.09 12.60
C GLU A 181 9.29 23.67 12.84
N SER A 182 9.59 22.95 11.78
CA SER A 182 10.05 21.55 11.85
C SER A 182 11.48 21.48 12.35
N GLY A 183 11.75 20.59 13.32
CA GLY A 183 13.10 20.31 13.79
C GLY A 183 14.05 19.79 12.71
N ALA A 184 13.49 19.16 11.67
CA ALA A 184 14.24 18.65 10.51
C ALA A 184 14.40 19.68 9.38
N ARG A 185 13.80 20.89 9.51
CA ARG A 185 13.81 21.94 8.47
C ARG A 185 13.15 21.55 7.16
N VAL A 186 12.19 20.63 7.19
CA VAL A 186 11.42 20.14 6.05
C VAL A 186 9.92 20.11 6.37
N SER A 187 9.07 20.08 5.32
CA SER A 187 7.62 19.93 5.42
C SER A 187 7.07 19.18 4.20
N GLY A 188 5.81 18.75 4.25
CA GLY A 188 5.10 18.16 3.11
C GLY A 188 4.94 16.64 3.14
N ASN A 189 5.66 15.90 3.96
CA ASN A 189 5.59 14.43 4.00
C ASN A 189 4.88 13.88 5.24
N TYR A 190 3.88 14.59 5.78
CA TYR A 190 3.20 14.18 7.03
C TYR A 190 2.49 12.84 6.88
N GLY A 191 1.87 12.56 5.72
CA GLY A 191 1.23 11.27 5.45
C GLY A 191 2.23 10.10 5.45
N LEU A 192 3.47 10.30 4.97
CA LEU A 192 4.52 9.28 5.06
C LEU A 192 5.05 9.13 6.48
N LEU A 193 5.16 10.23 7.23
CA LEU A 193 5.51 10.18 8.66
C LEU A 193 4.45 9.45 9.47
N ASP A 194 3.16 9.57 9.12
CA ASP A 194 2.07 8.81 9.73
C ASP A 194 2.24 7.30 9.51
N GLN A 195 2.67 6.89 8.29
CA GLN A 195 2.96 5.49 7.97
C GLN A 195 4.18 4.98 8.75
N VAL A 196 5.24 5.78 8.90
CA VAL A 196 6.39 5.43 9.76
C VAL A 196 5.94 5.24 11.21
N ALA A 197 5.10 6.15 11.73
CA ALA A 197 4.57 6.05 13.10
C ALA A 197 3.71 4.80 13.30
N ALA A 198 2.87 4.46 12.32
CA ALA A 198 2.08 3.23 12.35
C ALA A 198 2.96 1.97 12.38
N LEU A 199 4.02 1.94 11.58
CA LEU A 199 4.98 0.83 11.56
C LEU A 199 5.78 0.74 12.88
N ASP A 200 6.17 1.86 13.48
CA ASP A 200 6.81 1.90 14.79
C ASP A 200 5.86 1.38 15.89
N TRP A 201 4.58 1.78 15.83
CA TRP A 201 3.55 1.23 16.71
C TRP A 201 3.39 -0.29 16.54
N ILE A 202 3.34 -0.79 15.30
CA ILE A 202 3.26 -2.23 14.98
C ILE A 202 4.48 -2.95 15.59
N LYS A 203 5.69 -2.43 15.39
CA LYS A 203 6.91 -3.01 15.93
C LYS A 203 6.87 -3.17 17.43
N LYS A 204 6.26 -2.24 18.16
CA LYS A 204 6.17 -2.24 19.63
C LYS A 204 5.04 -3.10 20.19
N ASN A 205 3.93 -3.26 19.45
CA ASN A 205 2.70 -3.79 19.99
C ASN A 205 2.21 -5.11 19.35
N ILE A 206 2.65 -5.44 18.12
CA ILE A 206 2.05 -6.55 17.35
C ILE A 206 2.26 -7.93 18.00
N GLU A 207 3.28 -8.06 18.84
CA GLU A 207 3.52 -9.29 19.61
C GLU A 207 2.34 -9.62 20.54
N ALA A 208 1.72 -8.61 21.15
CA ALA A 208 0.55 -8.80 22.00
C ALA A 208 -0.66 -9.38 21.22
N PHE A 209 -0.72 -9.16 19.92
CA PHE A 209 -1.73 -9.71 19.00
C PHE A 209 -1.29 -11.04 18.35
N GLY A 210 -0.18 -11.64 18.82
CA GLY A 210 0.37 -12.91 18.32
C GLY A 210 1.26 -12.78 17.08
N GLY A 211 1.66 -11.57 16.70
CA GLY A 211 2.54 -11.31 15.56
C GLY A 211 4.02 -11.33 15.91
N ASP A 212 4.83 -11.51 14.89
CA ASP A 212 6.28 -11.37 14.98
C ASP A 212 6.73 -10.01 14.42
N PRO A 213 7.21 -9.07 15.26
CA PRO A 213 7.65 -7.76 14.79
C PRO A 213 8.86 -7.83 13.84
N GLN A 214 9.55 -8.98 13.76
CA GLN A 214 10.63 -9.20 12.80
C GLN A 214 10.15 -9.79 11.46
N LYS A 215 8.85 -10.14 11.35
CA LYS A 215 8.24 -10.72 10.15
C LYS A 215 7.17 -9.81 9.55
N VAL A 216 7.42 -8.52 9.53
CA VAL A 216 6.52 -7.53 8.94
C VAL A 216 6.81 -7.38 7.44
N THR A 217 5.76 -7.51 6.62
CA THR A 217 5.79 -7.21 5.18
C THR A 217 4.83 -6.06 4.92
N ILE A 218 5.32 -4.96 4.37
CA ILE A 218 4.50 -3.83 3.94
C ILE A 218 4.02 -4.05 2.52
N ALA A 219 2.79 -3.68 2.23
CA ALA A 219 2.19 -3.81 0.91
C ALA A 219 1.28 -2.62 0.60
N GLY A 220 1.17 -2.27 -0.67
CA GLY A 220 0.27 -1.20 -1.09
C GLY A 220 0.12 -1.14 -2.60
N GLN A 221 -0.95 -0.48 -3.04
CA GLN A 221 -1.28 -0.33 -4.44
C GLN A 221 -1.36 1.15 -4.83
N SER A 222 -0.94 1.53 -6.06
CA SER A 222 -0.98 2.91 -6.55
C SER A 222 -0.15 3.87 -5.66
N ALA A 223 -0.75 4.93 -5.12
CA ALA A 223 -0.10 5.79 -4.12
C ALA A 223 0.37 5.00 -2.88
N GLY A 224 -0.31 3.90 -2.52
CA GLY A 224 0.15 2.96 -1.49
C GLY A 224 1.42 2.20 -1.91
N SER A 225 1.54 1.81 -3.18
CA SER A 225 2.76 1.24 -3.75
C SER A 225 3.92 2.25 -3.74
N MET A 226 3.64 3.49 -4.15
CA MET A 226 4.60 4.59 -4.07
C MET A 226 5.02 4.86 -2.62
N SER A 227 4.09 4.74 -1.67
CA SER A 227 4.38 4.82 -0.22
C SER A 227 5.32 3.69 0.23
N VAL A 228 5.05 2.44 -0.19
CA VAL A 228 5.95 1.29 0.08
C VAL A 228 7.35 1.59 -0.43
N CYS A 229 7.49 2.05 -1.67
CA CYS A 229 8.79 2.41 -2.24
C CYS A 229 9.44 3.59 -1.50
N ALA A 230 8.66 4.60 -1.06
CA ALA A 230 9.16 5.71 -0.26
C ALA A 230 9.67 5.25 1.12
N LEU A 231 8.96 4.33 1.78
CA LEU A 231 9.40 3.72 3.04
C LEU A 231 10.66 2.87 2.86
N VAL A 232 10.78 2.16 1.74
CA VAL A 232 12.02 1.44 1.37
C VAL A 232 13.18 2.41 1.19
N ALA A 233 12.96 3.56 0.56
CA ALA A 233 13.99 4.59 0.41
C ALA A 233 14.30 5.37 1.71
N SER A 234 13.35 5.39 2.66
CA SER A 234 13.42 6.23 3.84
C SER A 234 14.37 5.69 4.92
N PRO A 235 15.34 6.49 5.41
CA PRO A 235 16.14 6.10 6.56
C PRO A 235 15.32 5.99 7.86
N LEU A 236 14.15 6.67 7.94
CA LEU A 236 13.26 6.65 9.10
C LEU A 236 12.54 5.32 9.27
N ALA A 237 12.40 4.54 8.20
CA ALA A 237 11.70 3.25 8.21
C ALA A 237 12.65 2.06 8.40
N LYS A 238 13.94 2.31 8.69
CA LYS A 238 14.96 1.26 8.83
C LYS A 238 14.60 0.27 9.94
N GLY A 239 14.54 -1.02 9.59
CA GLY A 239 14.27 -2.11 10.53
C GLY A 239 12.83 -2.19 11.02
N LEU A 240 11.88 -1.54 10.32
CA LEU A 240 10.44 -1.63 10.61
C LEU A 240 9.74 -2.74 9.81
N PHE A 241 10.36 -3.28 8.77
CA PHE A 241 9.85 -4.38 7.95
C PHE A 241 11.00 -5.20 7.34
N ARG A 242 10.69 -6.43 6.94
CA ARG A 242 11.63 -7.36 6.28
C ARG A 242 11.29 -7.65 4.82
N GLY A 243 10.10 -7.29 4.38
CA GLY A 243 9.62 -7.52 3.02
C GLY A 243 8.72 -6.40 2.55
N ALA A 244 8.63 -6.22 1.23
CA ALA A 244 7.85 -5.17 0.61
C ALA A 244 7.14 -5.67 -0.65
N ILE A 245 5.85 -5.33 -0.81
CA ILE A 245 5.04 -5.63 -1.99
C ILE A 245 4.53 -4.32 -2.56
N ALA A 246 4.95 -3.99 -3.79
CA ALA A 246 4.57 -2.76 -4.49
C ALA A 246 3.71 -3.08 -5.72
N GLN A 247 2.42 -2.71 -5.66
CA GLN A 247 1.42 -3.01 -6.69
C GLN A 247 1.09 -1.74 -7.48
N SER A 248 1.48 -1.68 -8.76
CA SER A 248 1.14 -0.57 -9.68
C SER A 248 1.59 0.81 -9.22
N GLY A 249 2.90 1.04 -9.20
CA GLY A 249 3.51 2.34 -8.91
C GLY A 249 4.86 2.26 -8.21
N GLY A 250 5.70 3.29 -8.39
CA GLY A 250 7.00 3.36 -7.72
C GLY A 250 7.58 4.76 -7.71
N ILE A 251 8.44 5.07 -6.76
CA ILE A 251 9.06 6.41 -6.62
C ILE A 251 10.21 6.69 -7.59
N LEU A 252 10.71 5.67 -8.27
CA LEU A 252 11.64 5.85 -9.40
C LEU A 252 10.90 6.24 -10.69
N SER A 253 9.60 6.51 -10.58
CA SER A 253 8.72 6.98 -11.65
C SER A 253 8.99 8.44 -12.02
N SER A 254 8.75 8.78 -13.28
CA SER A 254 8.77 10.18 -13.76
C SER A 254 7.62 11.03 -13.19
N PHE A 255 6.62 10.41 -12.57
CA PHE A 255 5.46 11.08 -11.97
C PHE A 255 5.72 11.67 -10.58
N MET A 256 6.81 11.27 -9.91
CA MET A 256 7.21 11.79 -8.60
C MET A 256 8.51 12.60 -8.73
N LYS A 257 8.41 13.93 -8.82
CA LYS A 257 9.57 14.82 -9.01
C LYS A 257 9.52 16.10 -8.20
N SER A 258 8.63 16.23 -7.22
CA SER A 258 8.55 17.46 -6.44
C SER A 258 9.69 17.53 -5.43
N ASN A 259 10.60 18.48 -5.59
CA ASN A 259 11.56 18.82 -4.55
C ASN A 259 10.93 19.80 -3.54
N LEU A 260 11.59 19.95 -2.38
CA LEU A 260 11.07 20.76 -1.29
C LEU A 260 10.80 22.22 -1.71
N THR A 261 11.69 22.83 -2.49
CA THR A 261 11.56 24.23 -2.94
C THR A 261 10.31 24.45 -3.81
N GLU A 262 10.03 23.52 -4.72
CA GLU A 262 8.84 23.56 -5.59
C GLU A 262 7.57 23.30 -4.80
N ALA A 263 7.61 22.35 -3.87
CA ALA A 263 6.49 22.05 -3.00
C ALA A 263 6.15 23.24 -2.06
N GLU A 264 7.15 23.90 -1.51
CA GLU A 264 6.97 25.12 -0.70
C GLU A 264 6.37 26.27 -1.48
N LYS A 265 6.77 26.47 -2.75
CA LYS A 265 6.13 27.46 -3.64
C LYS A 265 4.65 27.15 -3.86
N SER A 266 4.29 25.88 -4.04
CA SER A 266 2.90 25.45 -4.14
C SER A 266 2.11 25.77 -2.87
N GLY A 267 2.73 25.59 -1.70
CA GLY A 267 2.14 25.96 -0.40
C GLY A 267 1.93 27.47 -0.24
N LEU A 268 2.88 28.30 -0.68
CA LEU A 268 2.73 29.75 -0.70
C LEU A 268 1.54 30.16 -1.58
N THR A 269 1.46 29.65 -2.80
CA THR A 269 0.33 29.92 -3.71
C THR A 269 -1.01 29.46 -3.11
N PHE A 270 -1.03 28.33 -2.41
CA PHE A 270 -2.21 27.83 -1.72
C PHE A 270 -2.64 28.77 -0.58
N MET A 271 -1.70 29.26 0.22
CA MET A 271 -1.95 30.20 1.31
C MET A 271 -2.49 31.54 0.77
N GLU A 272 -1.91 32.07 -0.31
CA GLU A 272 -2.38 33.28 -0.99
C GLU A 272 -3.82 33.13 -1.51
N LYS A 273 -4.14 31.98 -2.13
CA LYS A 273 -5.49 31.64 -2.60
C LYS A 273 -6.52 31.72 -1.49
N LEU A 274 -6.16 31.30 -0.29
CA LEU A 274 -7.00 31.32 0.91
C LEU A 274 -6.93 32.63 1.68
N LYS A 275 -6.19 33.62 1.17
CA LYS A 275 -6.02 34.94 1.77
C LYS A 275 -5.59 34.91 3.26
N SER A 276 -4.70 33.93 3.58
CA SER A 276 -4.13 33.82 4.92
C SER A 276 -2.75 34.46 4.94
N ALA A 277 -2.48 35.28 5.98
CA ALA A 277 -1.22 36.01 6.09
C ALA A 277 -0.05 35.13 6.57
N ASN A 278 -0.35 34.02 7.25
CA ASN A 278 0.64 33.09 7.81
C ASN A 278 0.03 31.72 8.09
N ILE A 279 0.86 30.78 8.51
CA ILE A 279 0.44 29.40 8.82
C ILE A 279 -0.51 29.35 10.03
N THR A 280 -0.39 30.25 10.99
CA THR A 280 -1.29 30.26 12.15
C THR A 280 -2.73 30.58 11.73
N GLU A 281 -2.94 31.54 10.85
CA GLU A 281 -4.27 31.83 10.27
C GLU A 281 -4.76 30.66 9.38
N LEU A 282 -3.85 30.06 8.59
CA LEU A 282 -4.21 28.94 7.74
C LEU A 282 -4.64 27.70 8.57
N ARG A 283 -4.03 27.45 9.74
CA ARG A 283 -4.45 26.42 10.69
C ARG A 283 -5.84 26.62 11.28
N GLN A 284 -6.34 27.85 11.34
CA GLN A 284 -7.68 28.18 11.86
C GLN A 284 -8.80 27.91 10.86
N LYS A 285 -8.47 27.74 9.57
CA LYS A 285 -9.47 27.39 8.57
C LYS A 285 -10.00 25.98 8.77
N SER A 286 -11.29 25.77 8.45
CA SER A 286 -11.86 24.44 8.49
C SER A 286 -11.17 23.50 7.50
N ALA A 287 -11.18 22.19 7.77
CA ALA A 287 -10.63 21.22 6.84
C ALA A 287 -11.36 21.22 5.49
N GLU A 288 -12.67 21.48 5.53
CA GLU A 288 -13.53 21.61 4.35
C GLU A 288 -13.10 22.78 3.47
N GLU A 289 -12.80 23.96 4.05
CA GLU A 289 -12.29 25.13 3.31
C GLU A 289 -10.95 24.81 2.64
N LEU A 290 -10.03 24.16 3.38
CA LEU A 290 -8.73 23.77 2.86
C LEU A 290 -8.86 22.79 1.67
N ILE A 291 -9.73 21.79 1.80
CA ILE A 291 -9.96 20.78 0.75
C ILE A 291 -10.68 21.40 -0.46
N ALA A 292 -11.66 22.27 -0.22
CA ALA A 292 -12.40 22.94 -1.29
C ALA A 292 -11.51 23.88 -2.12
N ALA A 293 -10.49 24.46 -1.51
CA ALA A 293 -9.51 25.29 -2.21
C ALA A 293 -8.72 24.48 -3.26
N GLY A 294 -8.67 23.15 -3.12
CA GLY A 294 -7.97 22.26 -4.07
C GLY A 294 -6.45 22.41 -3.97
N GLY A 295 -5.76 21.92 -4.98
CA GLY A 295 -4.30 21.86 -5.05
C GLY A 295 -3.83 20.43 -5.26
N ASN A 296 -2.66 20.28 -5.83
CA ASN A 296 -2.02 18.98 -6.01
C ASN A 296 -0.88 18.87 -4.99
N PHE A 297 -1.09 18.06 -3.95
CA PHE A 297 -0.14 17.82 -2.88
C PHE A 297 0.19 16.33 -2.80
N GLY A 298 1.46 16.02 -2.83
CA GLY A 298 1.97 14.65 -2.79
C GLY A 298 3.35 14.58 -2.14
N PRO A 299 3.98 13.40 -2.11
CA PRO A 299 5.30 13.23 -1.51
C PRO A 299 6.36 14.15 -2.11
N VAL A 300 7.29 14.57 -1.25
CA VAL A 300 8.35 15.55 -1.56
C VAL A 300 9.71 14.91 -1.33
N TYR A 301 10.64 15.08 -2.26
CA TYR A 301 12.04 14.70 -2.07
C TYR A 301 12.73 15.74 -1.20
N ASP A 302 12.66 15.53 0.13
CA ASP A 302 13.04 16.52 1.15
C ASP A 302 14.41 16.24 1.81
N GLY A 303 15.02 15.09 1.50
CA GLY A 303 16.29 14.68 2.10
C GLY A 303 16.20 14.15 3.54
N TYR A 304 15.01 14.15 4.14
CA TYR A 304 14.75 13.67 5.48
C TYR A 304 13.84 12.43 5.49
N VAL A 305 12.65 12.53 4.91
CA VAL A 305 11.73 11.38 4.78
C VAL A 305 12.07 10.58 3.53
N ILE A 306 12.29 11.27 2.41
CA ILE A 306 12.69 10.67 1.14
C ILE A 306 14.01 11.32 0.69
N PRO A 307 15.04 10.56 0.26
CA PRO A 307 16.29 11.13 -0.26
C PRO A 307 16.03 12.14 -1.38
N VAL A 308 16.84 13.20 -1.46
CA VAL A 308 16.72 14.23 -2.51
C VAL A 308 16.92 13.62 -3.90
N ASP A 309 17.90 12.72 -4.02
CA ASP A 309 18.13 11.93 -5.22
C ASP A 309 17.87 10.44 -4.93
N VAL A 310 16.64 10.01 -5.16
CA VAL A 310 16.21 8.63 -4.91
C VAL A 310 16.93 7.65 -5.83
N PHE A 311 17.16 8.02 -7.10
CA PHE A 311 17.85 7.15 -8.05
C PHE A 311 19.31 6.90 -7.61
N ALA A 312 20.03 7.97 -7.24
CA ALA A 312 21.38 7.84 -6.71
C ALA A 312 21.40 7.06 -5.39
N ALA A 313 20.43 7.26 -4.50
CA ALA A 313 20.32 6.51 -3.25
C ALA A 313 20.18 5.01 -3.51
N PHE A 314 19.30 4.59 -4.42
CA PHE A 314 19.14 3.17 -4.78
C PHE A 314 20.39 2.62 -5.47
N LYS A 315 20.97 3.34 -6.43
CA LYS A 315 22.20 2.95 -7.13
C LYS A 315 23.38 2.74 -6.18
N ASN A 316 23.43 3.53 -5.10
CA ASN A 316 24.49 3.45 -4.07
C ASN A 316 24.15 2.47 -2.92
N GLY A 317 23.02 1.78 -2.98
CA GLY A 317 22.57 0.86 -1.92
C GLY A 317 22.16 1.56 -0.62
N GLN A 318 21.77 2.84 -0.70
CA GLN A 318 21.33 3.66 0.44
C GLN A 318 19.82 3.60 0.62
N PHE A 319 19.28 2.40 0.75
CA PHE A 319 17.87 2.11 0.98
C PHE A 319 17.70 0.88 1.88
N ASN A 320 16.52 0.64 2.37
CA ASN A 320 16.18 -0.56 3.15
C ASN A 320 16.06 -1.75 2.18
N ASP A 321 17.19 -2.41 1.92
CA ASP A 321 17.24 -3.53 0.98
C ASP A 321 16.61 -4.77 1.63
N VAL A 322 15.38 -5.06 1.26
CA VAL A 322 14.57 -6.17 1.76
C VAL A 322 14.09 -7.05 0.60
N THR A 323 13.63 -8.25 0.90
CA THR A 323 12.97 -9.08 -0.12
C THR A 323 11.77 -8.33 -0.68
N MET A 324 11.65 -8.28 -2.00
CA MET A 324 10.60 -7.52 -2.66
C MET A 324 9.78 -8.33 -3.65
N MET A 325 8.52 -7.95 -3.78
CA MET A 325 7.63 -8.31 -4.88
C MET A 325 7.08 -7.01 -5.46
N ALA A 326 7.18 -6.82 -6.78
CA ALA A 326 6.62 -5.64 -7.42
C ALA A 326 5.97 -6.02 -8.75
N GLY A 327 4.99 -5.24 -9.18
CA GLY A 327 4.33 -5.50 -10.45
C GLY A 327 3.32 -4.44 -10.82
N TRP A 328 2.60 -4.71 -11.88
CA TRP A 328 1.65 -3.79 -12.49
C TRP A 328 0.47 -4.54 -13.10
N VAL A 329 -0.53 -3.78 -13.51
CA VAL A 329 -1.72 -4.26 -14.21
C VAL A 329 -1.66 -3.77 -15.66
N ASP A 330 -2.10 -4.56 -16.62
CA ASP A 330 -2.09 -4.21 -18.07
C ASP A 330 -2.73 -2.84 -18.36
N GLY A 331 -3.77 -2.48 -17.64
CA GLY A 331 -4.48 -1.23 -17.81
C GLY A 331 -3.87 0.00 -17.12
N ASP A 332 -2.74 -0.12 -16.44
CA ASP A 332 -2.14 1.00 -15.68
C ASP A 332 -1.84 2.22 -16.55
N GLY A 333 -1.49 2.02 -17.81
CA GLY A 333 -1.21 3.11 -18.75
C GLY A 333 -2.41 4.02 -19.03
N SER A 334 -3.63 3.53 -18.81
CA SER A 334 -4.86 4.29 -19.05
C SER A 334 -5.17 5.34 -17.98
N LEU A 335 -4.49 5.31 -16.83
CA LEU A 335 -4.68 6.28 -15.73
C LEU A 335 -4.48 7.74 -16.14
N MET A 336 -3.60 7.98 -17.12
CA MET A 336 -3.30 9.33 -17.63
C MET A 336 -4.31 9.82 -18.66
N GLY A 337 -5.36 9.02 -18.92
CA GLY A 337 -6.31 9.27 -19.99
C GLY A 337 -5.71 9.05 -21.38
N GLU A 338 -6.59 9.03 -22.38
CA GLU A 338 -6.18 8.89 -23.77
C GLU A 338 -5.51 10.18 -24.26
N GLN A 339 -4.25 10.08 -24.61
CA GLN A 339 -3.51 11.20 -25.23
C GLN A 339 -3.69 11.13 -26.75
N LYS A 340 -4.34 12.15 -27.33
CA LYS A 340 -4.51 12.26 -28.77
C LYS A 340 -3.33 13.01 -29.38
N MET A 341 -2.60 12.34 -30.27
CA MET A 341 -1.46 12.90 -30.96
C MET A 341 -1.39 12.34 -32.39
N THR A 342 -0.98 13.17 -33.36
CA THR A 342 -0.77 12.68 -34.72
C THR A 342 0.54 11.93 -34.86
N PRO A 343 0.67 10.99 -35.81
CA PRO A 343 1.91 10.28 -36.07
C PRO A 343 3.13 11.21 -36.34
N GLU A 344 2.91 12.31 -37.04
CA GLU A 344 3.97 13.28 -37.35
C GLU A 344 4.47 13.95 -36.06
N LYS A 345 3.57 14.43 -35.22
CA LYS A 345 3.92 15.04 -33.91
C LYS A 345 4.60 14.05 -32.99
N TYR A 346 4.12 12.81 -32.96
CA TYR A 346 4.72 11.74 -32.17
C TYR A 346 6.16 11.45 -32.57
N LYS A 347 6.41 11.30 -33.88
CA LYS A 347 7.76 11.10 -34.44
C LYS A 347 8.68 12.29 -34.17
N GLN A 348 8.17 13.52 -34.33
CA GLN A 348 8.96 14.72 -34.02
C GLN A 348 9.36 14.77 -32.56
N GLN A 349 8.43 14.46 -31.63
CA GLN A 349 8.75 14.38 -30.20
C GLN A 349 9.78 13.30 -29.88
N ALA A 350 9.76 12.16 -30.57
CA ALA A 350 10.78 11.13 -30.43
C ALA A 350 12.15 11.63 -30.84
N ILE A 351 12.22 12.35 -31.97
CA ILE A 351 13.48 12.95 -32.47
C ILE A 351 14.01 14.01 -31.49
N ASP A 352 13.12 14.91 -31.03
CA ASP A 352 13.48 16.00 -30.11
C ASP A 352 14.01 15.47 -28.77
N LYS A 353 13.41 14.35 -28.27
CA LYS A 353 13.75 13.78 -26.98
C LYS A 353 14.93 12.83 -27.00
N TYR A 354 15.06 12.02 -28.05
CA TYR A 354 16.01 10.91 -28.08
C TYR A 354 17.12 11.06 -29.14
N GLY A 355 17.04 12.09 -30.04
CA GLY A 355 18.07 12.36 -31.05
C GLY A 355 18.37 11.12 -31.91
N ASP A 356 19.64 10.71 -31.95
CA ASP A 356 20.11 9.55 -32.74
C ASP A 356 19.46 8.22 -32.33
N LYS A 357 18.88 8.14 -31.14
CA LYS A 357 18.16 6.96 -30.66
C LYS A 357 16.64 6.96 -30.97
N ALA A 358 16.17 7.98 -31.71
CA ALA A 358 14.75 8.10 -32.03
C ALA A 358 14.21 6.93 -32.87
N GLU A 359 15.03 6.42 -33.81
CA GLU A 359 14.66 5.26 -34.61
C GLU A 359 14.52 3.97 -33.76
N GLU A 360 15.41 3.76 -32.80
CA GLU A 360 15.34 2.64 -31.86
C GLU A 360 14.09 2.75 -31.00
N TYR A 361 13.80 3.95 -30.47
CA TYR A 361 12.57 4.22 -29.72
C TYR A 361 11.31 3.90 -30.54
N LEU A 362 11.23 4.34 -31.81
CA LEU A 362 10.08 4.13 -32.68
C LEU A 362 9.91 2.66 -33.14
N LYS A 363 10.94 1.83 -33.03
CA LYS A 363 10.82 0.37 -33.19
C LYS A 363 10.14 -0.29 -31.99
N LEU A 364 10.45 0.17 -30.77
CA LEU A 364 9.86 -0.33 -29.53
C LEU A 364 8.45 0.23 -29.31
N PHE A 365 8.24 1.49 -29.65
CA PHE A 365 6.98 2.23 -29.49
C PHE A 365 6.53 2.77 -30.86
N PRO A 366 5.89 1.95 -31.71
CA PRO A 366 5.52 2.35 -33.08
C PRO A 366 4.52 3.51 -33.12
N GLY A 367 4.64 4.38 -34.13
CA GLY A 367 3.81 5.57 -34.28
C GLY A 367 3.48 5.92 -35.73
N ASN A 368 3.19 4.92 -36.59
CA ASN A 368 2.89 5.15 -38.01
C ASN A 368 1.42 5.46 -38.28
N THR A 369 0.50 5.07 -37.37
CA THR A 369 -0.94 5.37 -37.41
C THR A 369 -1.39 5.95 -36.08
N ASN A 370 -2.57 6.57 -36.04
CA ASN A 370 -3.14 7.10 -34.79
C ASN A 370 -3.35 5.99 -33.74
N GLU A 371 -3.76 4.80 -34.16
CA GLU A 371 -3.95 3.63 -33.29
C GLU A 371 -2.62 3.18 -32.68
N GLN A 372 -1.54 3.13 -33.48
CA GLN A 372 -0.22 2.80 -32.98
C GLN A 372 0.30 3.87 -32.01
N VAL A 373 0.10 5.16 -32.31
CA VAL A 373 0.46 6.25 -31.40
C VAL A 373 -0.28 6.12 -30.06
N THR A 374 -1.59 5.87 -30.10
CA THR A 374 -2.38 5.67 -28.86
C THR A 374 -1.86 4.48 -28.07
N ALA A 375 -1.66 3.32 -28.70
CA ALA A 375 -1.14 2.13 -28.04
C ALA A 375 0.25 2.36 -27.43
N SER A 376 1.17 2.97 -28.18
CA SER A 376 2.53 3.28 -27.70
C SER A 376 2.55 4.28 -26.57
N LEU A 377 1.65 5.27 -26.55
CA LEU A 377 1.54 6.22 -25.43
C LEU A 377 0.98 5.54 -24.17
N LEU A 378 0.00 4.65 -24.30
CA LEU A 378 -0.50 3.87 -23.18
C LEU A 378 0.59 2.95 -22.61
N GLU A 379 1.32 2.26 -23.47
CA GLU A 379 2.46 1.41 -23.08
C GLU A 379 3.55 2.22 -22.38
N LEU A 380 3.93 3.37 -22.94
CA LEU A 380 4.93 4.25 -22.33
C LEU A 380 4.47 4.78 -20.95
N ASN A 381 3.19 5.11 -20.81
CA ASN A 381 2.62 5.52 -19.51
C ASN A 381 2.71 4.38 -18.48
N LEU A 382 2.33 3.15 -18.86
CA LEU A 382 2.47 1.96 -18.01
C LEU A 382 3.93 1.76 -17.60
N MET A 383 4.85 1.80 -18.57
CA MET A 383 6.28 1.67 -18.32
C MET A 383 6.78 2.70 -17.30
N GLN A 384 6.49 3.97 -17.51
CA GLN A 384 6.97 5.05 -16.65
C GLN A 384 6.31 5.06 -15.27
N PHE A 385 5.05 4.63 -15.18
CA PHE A 385 4.30 4.63 -13.93
C PHE A 385 4.69 3.48 -13.00
N ALA A 386 4.84 2.27 -13.53
CA ALA A 386 4.95 1.09 -12.69
C ALA A 386 6.05 0.11 -13.12
N ALA A 387 6.13 -0.26 -14.40
CA ALA A 387 6.98 -1.36 -14.83
C ALA A 387 8.47 -1.04 -14.74
N LEU A 388 8.90 0.12 -15.27
CA LEU A 388 10.29 0.57 -15.19
C LEU A 388 10.75 0.83 -13.75
N PRO A 389 9.96 1.49 -12.86
CA PRO A 389 10.30 1.60 -11.45
C PRO A 389 10.50 0.24 -10.76
N ALA A 390 9.66 -0.75 -11.04
CA ALA A 390 9.81 -2.11 -10.50
C ALA A 390 11.09 -2.79 -11.00
N HIS A 391 11.36 -2.69 -12.31
CA HIS A 391 12.58 -3.19 -12.94
C HIS A 391 13.85 -2.56 -12.33
N LEU A 392 13.88 -1.23 -12.19
CA LEU A 392 15.01 -0.50 -11.62
C LEU A 392 15.25 -0.88 -10.16
N TRP A 393 14.18 -0.93 -9.36
CA TRP A 393 14.30 -1.33 -7.95
C TRP A 393 14.86 -2.75 -7.83
N ALA A 394 14.31 -3.71 -8.58
CA ALA A 394 14.80 -5.08 -8.58
C ALA A 394 16.28 -5.17 -9.04
N GLY A 395 16.69 -4.33 -10.01
CA GLY A 395 18.06 -4.26 -10.49
C GLY A 395 19.06 -3.68 -9.49
N PHE A 396 18.61 -2.81 -8.58
CA PHE A 396 19.46 -2.25 -7.52
C PHE A 396 19.50 -3.11 -6.25
N SER A 397 18.49 -3.95 -6.02
CA SER A 397 18.40 -4.80 -4.84
C SER A 397 19.46 -5.91 -4.88
N LYS A 398 20.09 -6.17 -3.73
CA LYS A 398 20.95 -7.33 -3.49
C LYS A 398 20.16 -8.49 -2.91
N ASN A 399 18.95 -8.22 -2.43
CA ASN A 399 18.02 -9.22 -1.94
C ASN A 399 17.19 -9.84 -3.08
N THR A 400 16.39 -10.83 -2.74
CA THR A 400 15.53 -11.50 -3.70
C THR A 400 14.40 -10.57 -4.14
N ALA A 401 14.20 -10.48 -5.46
CA ALA A 401 13.11 -9.75 -6.08
C ALA A 401 12.24 -10.68 -6.92
N TYR A 402 10.93 -10.40 -6.95
CA TYR A 402 9.94 -11.07 -7.79
C TYR A 402 9.13 -9.99 -8.52
N ILE A 403 9.01 -10.12 -9.84
CA ILE A 403 8.26 -9.17 -10.66
C ILE A 403 7.07 -9.88 -11.31
N TYR A 404 5.90 -9.21 -11.33
CA TYR A 404 4.70 -9.71 -11.98
C TYR A 404 4.02 -8.67 -12.87
N GLN A 405 3.21 -9.18 -13.79
CA GLN A 405 2.20 -8.45 -14.54
C GLN A 405 0.86 -9.13 -14.34
N PHE A 406 -0.17 -8.38 -13.97
CA PHE A 406 -1.52 -8.88 -13.86
C PHE A 406 -2.28 -8.56 -15.14
N SER A 407 -2.69 -9.61 -15.86
CA SER A 407 -3.39 -9.52 -17.16
C SER A 407 -4.79 -10.13 -17.16
N HIS A 408 -5.23 -10.71 -16.03
CA HIS A 408 -6.59 -11.24 -15.92
C HIS A 408 -7.62 -10.11 -15.98
N VAL A 409 -8.62 -10.28 -16.85
CA VAL A 409 -9.74 -9.33 -17.00
C VAL A 409 -10.91 -9.76 -16.12
N PRO A 410 -11.22 -9.02 -15.03
CA PRO A 410 -12.36 -9.32 -14.17
C PRO A 410 -13.67 -9.25 -14.95
N VAL A 411 -14.65 -10.03 -14.52
CA VAL A 411 -15.99 -9.95 -15.09
C VAL A 411 -16.62 -8.57 -14.87
N ASP A 412 -17.34 -8.06 -15.85
CA ASP A 412 -17.96 -6.74 -15.78
C ASP A 412 -19.09 -6.68 -14.74
N LYS A 413 -19.23 -5.52 -14.13
CA LYS A 413 -20.44 -5.18 -13.39
C LYS A 413 -21.55 -4.90 -14.42
N PRO A 414 -22.73 -5.54 -14.33
CA PRO A 414 -23.82 -5.29 -15.25
C PRO A 414 -24.16 -3.80 -15.39
N GLY A 415 -24.21 -3.29 -16.63
CA GLY A 415 -24.47 -1.89 -16.91
C GLY A 415 -23.25 -0.94 -16.82
N PHE A 416 -22.06 -1.46 -16.59
CA PHE A 416 -20.81 -0.70 -16.61
C PHE A 416 -19.98 -1.05 -17.86
N PRO A 417 -19.15 -0.10 -18.36
CA PRO A 417 -18.19 -0.39 -19.43
C PRO A 417 -17.16 -1.43 -18.99
N ASN A 418 -16.66 -2.21 -19.94
CA ASN A 418 -15.50 -3.05 -19.72
C ASN A 418 -14.22 -2.19 -19.68
N TYR A 419 -13.54 -2.20 -18.53
CA TYR A 419 -12.28 -1.49 -18.34
C TYR A 419 -11.06 -2.40 -18.47
N GLY A 420 -11.24 -3.69 -18.85
CA GLY A 420 -10.16 -4.66 -18.94
C GLY A 420 -9.54 -4.99 -17.57
N ALA A 421 -8.27 -5.35 -17.59
CA ALA A 421 -7.45 -5.46 -16.37
C ALA A 421 -7.08 -4.03 -15.94
N PHE A 422 -8.00 -3.31 -15.32
CA PHE A 422 -7.85 -1.90 -14.98
C PHE A 422 -7.02 -1.68 -13.72
N HIS A 423 -6.47 -0.49 -13.56
CA HIS A 423 -5.75 -0.07 -12.36
C HIS A 423 -6.54 -0.37 -11.08
N THR A 424 -5.97 -1.08 -10.13
CA THR A 424 -6.54 -1.62 -8.88
C THR A 424 -7.32 -2.94 -9.01
N SER A 425 -7.58 -3.44 -10.23
CA SER A 425 -8.39 -4.64 -10.39
C SER A 425 -7.80 -5.89 -9.73
N GLU A 426 -6.48 -5.96 -9.58
CA GLU A 426 -5.76 -7.06 -8.94
C GLU A 426 -5.90 -7.11 -7.42
N VAL A 427 -6.29 -5.99 -6.78
CA VAL A 427 -6.31 -5.88 -5.31
C VAL A 427 -7.26 -6.89 -4.66
N PRO A 428 -8.53 -7.05 -5.10
CA PRO A 428 -9.42 -8.05 -4.50
C PRO A 428 -8.91 -9.50 -4.69
N PHE A 429 -8.19 -9.78 -5.79
CA PHE A 429 -7.55 -11.08 -6.02
C PHE A 429 -6.39 -11.32 -5.05
N ALA A 430 -5.53 -10.31 -4.88
CA ALA A 430 -4.40 -10.39 -3.93
C ALA A 430 -4.86 -10.55 -2.48
N LEU A 431 -5.89 -9.81 -2.07
CA LEU A 431 -6.40 -9.78 -0.69
C LEU A 431 -7.49 -10.83 -0.40
N HIS A 432 -7.89 -11.61 -1.40
CA HIS A 432 -8.96 -12.62 -1.29
C HIS A 432 -10.31 -12.04 -0.89
N THR A 433 -10.71 -10.95 -1.55
CA THR A 433 -11.89 -10.16 -1.22
C THR A 433 -12.90 -10.02 -2.37
N LEU A 434 -12.86 -10.90 -3.38
CA LEU A 434 -13.84 -10.92 -4.47
C LEU A 434 -15.28 -11.02 -3.97
N HIS A 435 -15.52 -11.76 -2.88
CA HIS A 435 -16.84 -11.89 -2.27
C HIS A 435 -17.41 -10.55 -1.74
N LEU A 436 -16.55 -9.55 -1.48
CA LEU A 436 -16.94 -8.19 -1.07
C LEU A 436 -17.12 -7.25 -2.27
N TRP A 437 -16.66 -7.64 -3.45
CA TRP A 437 -16.78 -6.88 -4.68
C TRP A 437 -17.93 -7.45 -5.52
N LYS A 438 -19.04 -6.75 -5.60
CA LYS A 438 -20.32 -7.23 -6.17
C LYS A 438 -20.28 -7.35 -7.69
N ARG A 439 -19.96 -8.55 -8.18
CA ARG A 439 -19.92 -8.91 -9.60
C ARG A 439 -20.43 -10.33 -9.81
N PRO A 440 -20.89 -10.71 -11.01
CA PRO A 440 -21.30 -12.08 -11.34
C PRO A 440 -20.06 -12.95 -11.61
N TRP A 441 -19.26 -13.22 -10.57
CA TRP A 441 -17.99 -13.93 -10.66
C TRP A 441 -18.09 -15.27 -11.36
N ARG A 442 -17.08 -15.58 -12.19
CA ARG A 442 -16.92 -16.87 -12.90
C ARG A 442 -15.99 -17.78 -12.10
N GLU A 443 -16.00 -19.07 -12.39
CA GLU A 443 -15.09 -20.03 -11.76
C GLU A 443 -13.61 -19.65 -11.97
N ILE A 444 -13.27 -19.15 -13.15
CA ILE A 444 -11.91 -18.69 -13.47
C ILE A 444 -11.48 -17.52 -12.58
N ASP A 445 -12.37 -16.58 -12.26
CA ASP A 445 -12.05 -15.45 -11.40
C ASP A 445 -11.65 -15.94 -10.00
N PHE A 446 -12.35 -16.92 -9.43
CA PHE A 446 -11.99 -17.54 -8.15
C PHE A 446 -10.71 -18.37 -8.21
N ALA A 447 -10.42 -19.00 -9.34
CA ALA A 447 -9.17 -19.75 -9.54
C ALA A 447 -7.96 -18.80 -9.56
N VAL A 448 -8.08 -17.66 -10.25
CA VAL A 448 -7.05 -16.60 -10.27
C VAL A 448 -6.90 -15.97 -8.90
N GLU A 449 -8.01 -15.64 -8.21
CA GLU A 449 -7.99 -15.13 -6.84
C GLU A 449 -7.21 -16.05 -5.90
N LYS A 450 -7.56 -17.36 -5.90
CA LYS A 450 -6.87 -18.34 -5.05
C LYS A 450 -5.37 -18.37 -5.34
N THR A 451 -4.99 -18.43 -6.60
CA THR A 451 -3.59 -18.54 -7.02
C THR A 451 -2.80 -17.29 -6.65
N MET A 452 -3.34 -16.10 -6.96
CA MET A 452 -2.68 -14.84 -6.63
C MET A 452 -2.55 -14.65 -5.13
N ASN A 453 -3.62 -14.89 -4.37
CA ASN A 453 -3.59 -14.81 -2.92
C ASN A 453 -2.57 -15.79 -2.30
N ASP A 454 -2.49 -17.03 -2.79
CA ASP A 454 -1.51 -18.01 -2.31
C ASP A 454 -0.06 -17.54 -2.56
N PHE A 455 0.26 -16.90 -3.69
CA PHE A 455 1.55 -16.26 -3.92
C PHE A 455 1.84 -15.16 -2.88
N TRP A 456 0.89 -14.26 -2.60
CA TRP A 456 1.04 -13.19 -1.61
C TRP A 456 1.25 -13.73 -0.21
N VAL A 457 0.42 -14.67 0.21
CA VAL A 457 0.51 -15.31 1.54
C VAL A 457 1.84 -16.04 1.72
N ASN A 458 2.30 -16.80 0.72
CA ASN A 458 3.60 -17.47 0.78
C ASN A 458 4.74 -16.48 0.90
N PHE A 459 4.72 -15.40 0.11
CA PHE A 459 5.72 -14.34 0.20
C PHE A 459 5.74 -13.69 1.59
N VAL A 460 4.59 -13.37 2.16
CA VAL A 460 4.47 -12.80 3.51
C VAL A 460 5.04 -13.74 4.57
N LYS A 461 4.78 -15.04 4.44
CA LYS A 461 5.27 -16.06 5.38
C LYS A 461 6.78 -16.28 5.29
N THR A 462 7.32 -16.34 4.07
CA THR A 462 8.66 -16.88 3.83
C THR A 462 9.62 -15.94 3.09
N GLY A 463 9.12 -14.88 2.46
CA GLY A 463 9.85 -14.05 1.49
C GLY A 463 9.96 -14.71 0.10
N ASN A 464 9.26 -15.82 -0.13
CA ASN A 464 9.22 -16.55 -1.39
C ASN A 464 7.76 -16.82 -1.77
N PRO A 465 7.26 -16.40 -2.96
CA PRO A 465 5.88 -16.62 -3.36
C PRO A 465 5.57 -18.09 -3.71
N ASN A 466 6.57 -18.89 -4.00
CA ASN A 466 6.40 -20.26 -4.44
C ASN A 466 5.77 -21.15 -3.36
N GLY A 467 5.03 -22.17 -3.79
CA GLY A 467 4.38 -23.14 -2.94
C GLY A 467 3.92 -24.37 -3.73
N ASN A 468 3.37 -25.36 -3.03
CA ASN A 468 2.82 -26.54 -3.68
C ASN A 468 1.67 -26.14 -4.61
N ASP A 469 1.58 -26.82 -5.75
CA ASP A 469 0.53 -26.63 -6.77
C ASP A 469 0.47 -25.24 -7.41
N LEU A 470 1.51 -24.41 -7.23
CA LEU A 470 1.66 -23.13 -7.90
C LEU A 470 2.66 -23.22 -9.05
N GLN A 471 2.42 -22.43 -10.12
CA GLN A 471 3.43 -22.20 -11.16
C GLN A 471 4.71 -21.67 -10.50
N GLU A 472 5.85 -22.26 -10.79
CA GLU A 472 7.13 -21.77 -10.27
C GLU A 472 7.38 -20.33 -10.72
N TRP A 473 7.58 -19.45 -9.76
CA TRP A 473 7.91 -18.04 -9.95
C TRP A 473 9.42 -17.87 -9.73
N ALA A 474 10.18 -17.72 -10.80
CA ALA A 474 11.61 -17.50 -10.73
C ALA A 474 11.93 -16.14 -10.10
N LYS A 475 13.03 -16.09 -9.35
CA LYS A 475 13.59 -14.79 -8.90
C LYS A 475 13.87 -13.92 -10.12
N TYR A 476 13.60 -12.62 -9.98
CA TYR A 476 13.87 -11.69 -11.06
C TYR A 476 15.38 -11.59 -11.32
N ASP A 477 15.72 -11.71 -12.59
CA ASP A 477 17.07 -11.52 -13.11
C ASP A 477 16.97 -10.58 -14.31
N LYS A 478 17.59 -9.41 -14.16
CA LYS A 478 17.60 -8.35 -15.18
C LYS A 478 18.13 -8.82 -16.53
N SER A 479 19.07 -9.78 -16.55
CA SER A 479 19.63 -10.32 -17.80
C SER A 479 18.62 -11.13 -18.61
N THR A 480 17.69 -11.82 -17.95
CA THR A 480 16.63 -12.61 -18.58
C THR A 480 15.33 -11.87 -18.71
N GLY A 481 15.06 -10.91 -17.82
CA GLY A 481 13.82 -10.14 -17.76
C GLY A 481 12.56 -10.98 -17.48
N ARG A 482 12.71 -12.19 -16.92
CA ARG A 482 11.56 -13.08 -16.66
C ARG A 482 10.67 -12.55 -15.58
N ILE A 483 9.36 -12.48 -15.86
CA ILE A 483 8.33 -12.04 -14.93
C ILE A 483 7.20 -13.08 -14.86
N MET A 484 6.45 -13.08 -13.76
CA MET A 484 5.23 -13.87 -13.64
C MET A 484 4.07 -13.10 -14.25
N GLU A 485 3.51 -13.60 -15.34
CA GLU A 485 2.24 -13.12 -15.88
C GLU A 485 1.09 -13.83 -15.17
N ILE A 486 0.28 -13.06 -14.43
CA ILE A 486 -0.90 -13.54 -13.72
C ILE A 486 -2.14 -13.19 -14.54
N GLY A 487 -2.42 -14.05 -15.51
CA GLY A 487 -3.65 -14.05 -16.30
C GLY A 487 -4.60 -15.16 -15.84
N ASP A 488 -5.48 -15.64 -16.72
CA ASP A 488 -6.36 -16.79 -16.44
C ASP A 488 -5.56 -18.03 -16.02
N HIS A 489 -4.38 -18.21 -16.58
CA HIS A 489 -3.41 -19.23 -16.23
C HIS A 489 -2.04 -18.60 -16.01
N PRO A 490 -1.54 -18.54 -14.75
CA PRO A 490 -0.24 -17.97 -14.47
C PRO A 490 0.89 -18.67 -15.22
N LYS A 491 1.77 -17.89 -15.81
CA LYS A 491 2.94 -18.40 -16.55
C LYS A 491 4.15 -17.50 -16.34
N LEU A 492 5.34 -18.10 -16.40
CA LEU A 492 6.59 -17.35 -16.41
C LEU A 492 6.87 -16.89 -17.84
N SER A 493 6.77 -15.60 -18.08
CA SER A 493 6.99 -14.98 -19.39
C SER A 493 8.45 -14.58 -19.57
N PRO A 494 9.15 -15.12 -20.58
CA PRO A 494 10.56 -14.82 -20.80
C PRO A 494 10.73 -13.46 -21.51
N GLY A 495 11.47 -12.54 -20.88
CA GLY A 495 11.90 -11.31 -21.53
C GLY A 495 10.81 -10.31 -21.88
N LEU A 496 9.63 -10.40 -21.23
CA LEU A 496 8.56 -9.45 -21.42
C LEU A 496 9.06 -8.02 -21.12
N HIS A 497 8.86 -7.08 -22.05
CA HIS A 497 9.30 -5.68 -21.98
C HIS A 497 10.82 -5.47 -21.83
N LYS A 498 11.64 -6.47 -22.09
CA LYS A 498 13.10 -6.33 -21.92
C LYS A 498 13.71 -5.24 -22.81
N GLY A 499 13.30 -5.15 -24.06
CA GLY A 499 13.78 -4.13 -24.99
C GLY A 499 13.44 -2.72 -24.54
N GLU A 500 12.21 -2.51 -24.10
CA GLU A 500 11.70 -1.26 -23.56
C GLU A 500 12.44 -0.86 -22.26
N PHE A 501 12.68 -1.80 -21.35
CA PHE A 501 13.46 -1.55 -20.14
C PHE A 501 14.91 -1.16 -20.45
N ASP A 502 15.59 -1.91 -21.30
CA ASP A 502 16.99 -1.63 -21.68
C ASP A 502 17.11 -0.23 -22.31
N PHE A 503 16.18 0.13 -23.19
CA PHE A 503 16.15 1.45 -23.84
C PHE A 503 15.89 2.57 -22.82
N LEU A 504 14.81 2.45 -22.04
CA LEU A 504 14.38 3.51 -21.11
C LEU A 504 15.41 3.71 -19.99
N GLU A 505 15.97 2.65 -19.43
CA GLU A 505 17.05 2.74 -18.43
C GLU A 505 18.30 3.41 -19.01
N GLY A 506 18.69 3.05 -20.25
CA GLY A 506 19.79 3.68 -20.96
C GLY A 506 19.65 5.20 -21.15
N THR A 507 18.40 5.70 -21.19
CA THR A 507 18.12 7.14 -21.27
C THR A 507 18.20 7.87 -19.92
N ILE A 508 18.03 7.16 -18.80
CA ILE A 508 18.17 7.73 -17.45
C ILE A 508 19.65 7.89 -17.07
N ASN A 509 20.48 6.90 -17.40
CA ASN A 509 21.89 6.87 -17.04
C ASN A 509 22.74 7.90 -17.81
N ASN A 510 22.22 8.49 -18.89
CA ASN A 510 22.90 9.48 -19.72
C ASN A 510 22.52 10.95 -19.39
N LYS A 511 21.76 11.18 -18.31
CA LYS A 511 21.44 12.51 -17.78
C LYS A 511 22.22 12.76 -16.49
#